data_687dd8d508641130b5bfad6cb6e737eb
#
_entry.id   687dd8d508641130b5bfad6cb6e737eb
#
_cell.length_a   1.000
_cell.length_b   1.000
_cell.length_c   1.000
_cell.angle_alpha   90.00
_cell.angle_beta   90.00
_cell.angle_gamma   90.00
#
_symmetry.space_group_name_H-M   'P 1'
#
loop_
_entity.id
_entity.type
_entity.pdbx_description
1 polymer ?
#
loop_
_entity_poly.entity_id
_entity_poly.type
_entity_poly.pdbx_seq_one_letter_code
_entity_poly.pdbx_strand_id
1 'polypeptide(L)'
;MNKAEMTAKLKAFPYDPAEYWVITGGAMVLYGIREETADIDLGCTTALAERLEQEGYLYKVTSDGNRWFKIGDDIDVFENWLYDTTEQICGIPVISLQGLIEMKKQIGREKDFRDIRLIRDYLARNGKPGDHYFINAFNERVDYF
;
A
#
# COMPACT_ATOMS: atom_id res chain seq x y z
N MET A 1 -2.09 -5.55 -13.84
CA MET A 1 -2.68 -6.60 -12.98
C MET A 1 -3.93 -6.08 -12.30
N ASN A 2 -4.98 -6.87 -12.32
CA ASN A 2 -6.19 -6.60 -11.56
C ASN A 2 -6.09 -7.23 -10.15
N LYS A 3 -7.13 -7.06 -9.34
CA LYS A 3 -7.15 -7.56 -7.96
C LYS A 3 -6.98 -9.08 -7.89
N ALA A 4 -7.63 -9.83 -8.77
CA ALA A 4 -7.53 -11.30 -8.77
C ALA A 4 -6.11 -11.76 -9.11
N GLU A 5 -5.49 -11.15 -10.09
CA GLU A 5 -4.12 -11.46 -10.50
C GLU A 5 -3.12 -11.12 -9.40
N MET A 6 -3.26 -9.97 -8.75
CA MET A 6 -2.44 -9.58 -7.60
C MET A 6 -2.57 -10.55 -6.44
N THR A 7 -3.81 -10.92 -6.11
CA THR A 7 -4.09 -11.84 -5.01
C THR A 7 -3.43 -13.20 -5.25
N ALA A 8 -3.55 -13.73 -6.46
CA ALA A 8 -2.91 -14.99 -6.82
C ALA A 8 -1.39 -14.91 -6.73
N LYS A 9 -0.81 -13.82 -7.20
CA LYS A 9 0.63 -13.61 -7.18
C LYS A 9 1.17 -13.50 -5.76
N LEU A 10 0.49 -12.78 -4.88
CA LEU A 10 0.91 -12.62 -3.50
C LEU A 10 0.70 -13.87 -2.67
N LYS A 11 -0.30 -14.71 -2.99
CA LYS A 11 -0.46 -16.02 -2.36
C LYS A 11 0.68 -16.98 -2.73
N ALA A 12 1.26 -16.82 -3.91
CA ALA A 12 2.41 -17.60 -4.35
C ALA A 12 3.75 -17.01 -3.88
N PHE A 13 3.74 -15.81 -3.32
CA PHE A 13 4.94 -15.14 -2.83
C PHE A 13 5.49 -15.88 -1.60
N PRO A 14 6.76 -16.36 -1.63
CA PRO A 14 7.26 -17.32 -0.66
C PRO A 14 7.75 -16.70 0.66
N TYR A 15 7.14 -15.61 1.10
CA TYR A 15 7.52 -14.94 2.35
C TYR A 15 6.33 -14.77 3.26
N ASP A 16 6.60 -14.64 4.56
CA ASP A 16 5.56 -14.53 5.58
C ASP A 16 4.79 -13.20 5.44
N PRO A 17 3.45 -13.27 5.26
CA PRO A 17 2.62 -12.05 5.19
C PRO A 17 2.69 -11.16 6.44
N ALA A 18 3.19 -11.66 7.57
CA ALA A 18 3.42 -10.83 8.76
C ALA A 18 4.58 -9.84 8.56
N GLU A 19 5.42 -10.05 7.54
CA GLU A 19 6.63 -9.25 7.33
C GLU A 19 6.55 -8.30 6.14
N TYR A 20 5.43 -8.26 5.42
CA TYR A 20 5.26 -7.32 4.32
C TYR A 20 3.83 -6.78 4.25
N TRP A 21 3.62 -5.76 3.46
CA TRP A 21 2.32 -5.13 3.23
C TRP A 21 2.31 -4.45 1.85
N VAL A 22 1.15 -4.43 1.21
CA VAL A 22 0.99 -3.79 -0.10
C VAL A 22 0.86 -2.28 0.08
N ILE A 23 1.56 -1.51 -0.75
CA ILE A 23 1.56 -0.05 -0.74
C ILE A 23 1.21 0.49 -2.13
N THR A 24 1.12 1.79 -2.27
CA THR A 24 0.97 2.54 -3.54
C THR A 24 -0.21 2.09 -4.42
N GLY A 25 0.00 1.99 -5.74
CA GLY A 25 -1.06 1.64 -6.70
C GLY A 25 -1.70 0.29 -6.46
N GLY A 26 -0.93 -0.71 -6.03
CA GLY A 26 -1.45 -2.03 -5.67
C GLY A 26 -2.42 -1.97 -4.50
N ALA A 27 -2.15 -1.14 -3.51
CA ALA A 27 -3.08 -0.91 -2.40
C ALA A 27 -4.40 -0.33 -2.92
N MET A 28 -4.34 0.62 -3.84
CA MET A 28 -5.56 1.20 -4.43
C MET A 28 -6.38 0.14 -5.18
N VAL A 29 -5.72 -0.79 -5.85
CA VAL A 29 -6.41 -1.91 -6.52
C VAL A 29 -7.08 -2.82 -5.50
N LEU A 30 -6.41 -3.19 -4.42
CA LEU A 30 -6.96 -4.06 -3.39
C LEU A 30 -8.17 -3.42 -2.68
N TYR A 31 -8.14 -2.11 -2.44
CA TYR A 31 -9.29 -1.39 -1.89
C TYR A 31 -10.44 -1.19 -2.90
N GLY A 32 -10.21 -1.47 -4.18
CA GLY A 32 -11.22 -1.26 -5.22
C GLY A 32 -11.33 0.17 -5.72
N ILE A 33 -10.34 1.01 -5.43
CA ILE A 33 -10.31 2.41 -5.88
C ILE A 33 -9.80 2.51 -7.32
N ARG A 34 -8.93 1.58 -7.70
CA ARG A 34 -8.36 1.48 -9.05
C ARG A 34 -8.58 0.07 -9.59
N GLU A 35 -8.79 -0.07 -10.88
CA GLU A 35 -9.07 -1.38 -11.49
C GLU A 35 -7.82 -2.25 -11.64
N GLU A 36 -6.68 -1.64 -11.97
CA GLU A 36 -5.44 -2.38 -12.20
C GLU A 36 -4.20 -1.54 -11.92
N THR A 37 -3.07 -2.22 -11.79
CA THR A 37 -1.76 -1.62 -11.63
C THR A 37 -0.74 -2.40 -12.46
N ALA A 38 0.36 -1.76 -12.85
CA ALA A 38 1.43 -2.43 -13.61
C ALA A 38 2.27 -3.32 -12.71
N ASP A 39 2.69 -2.81 -11.56
CA ASP A 39 3.59 -3.47 -10.63
C ASP A 39 2.98 -3.56 -9.25
N ILE A 40 3.48 -4.49 -8.43
CA ILE A 40 3.14 -4.59 -7.01
C ILE A 40 4.29 -3.98 -6.22
N ASP A 41 3.98 -2.95 -5.42
CA ASP A 41 4.94 -2.39 -4.47
C ASP A 41 4.59 -2.89 -3.07
N LEU A 42 5.60 -3.41 -2.38
CA LEU A 42 5.48 -3.89 -1.00
C LEU A 42 6.38 -3.05 -0.09
N GLY A 43 5.88 -2.75 1.10
CA GLY A 43 6.73 -2.39 2.21
C GLY A 43 7.11 -3.67 2.97
N CYS A 44 8.23 -3.69 3.66
CA CYS A 44 8.61 -4.85 4.46
C CYS A 44 9.35 -4.46 5.74
N THR A 45 9.43 -5.43 6.64
CA THR A 45 10.22 -5.30 7.86
C THR A 45 11.71 -5.35 7.54
N THR A 46 12.53 -4.81 8.44
CA THR A 46 13.99 -4.95 8.36
C THR A 46 14.40 -6.42 8.35
N ALA A 47 13.71 -7.28 9.09
CA ALA A 47 14.01 -8.72 9.11
C ALA A 47 13.85 -9.35 7.72
N LEU A 48 12.78 -9.02 7.00
CA LEU A 48 12.60 -9.52 5.63
C LEU A 48 13.65 -8.93 4.68
N ALA A 49 13.97 -7.65 4.80
CA ALA A 49 15.01 -7.02 4.00
C ALA A 49 16.37 -7.70 4.20
N GLU A 50 16.73 -8.00 5.45
CA GLU A 50 17.94 -8.75 5.78
C GLU A 50 17.96 -10.12 5.09
N ARG A 51 16.85 -10.83 5.14
CA ARG A 51 16.71 -12.13 4.52
C ARG A 51 16.84 -12.06 2.99
N LEU A 52 16.23 -11.08 2.36
CA LEU A 52 16.34 -10.88 0.92
C LEU A 52 17.78 -10.62 0.50
N GLU A 53 18.50 -9.81 1.26
CA GLU A 53 19.93 -9.56 1.03
C GLU A 53 20.74 -10.84 1.17
N GLN A 54 20.50 -11.62 2.22
CA GLN A 54 21.20 -12.91 2.45
C GLN A 54 20.91 -13.92 1.34
N GLU A 55 19.72 -13.89 0.75
CA GLU A 55 19.34 -14.76 -0.37
C GLU A 55 19.92 -14.28 -1.71
N GLY A 56 20.65 -13.18 -1.72
CA GLY A 56 21.37 -12.70 -2.89
C GLY A 56 20.64 -11.72 -3.79
N TYR A 57 19.48 -11.21 -3.36
CA TYR A 57 18.79 -10.18 -4.13
C TYR A 57 19.57 -8.87 -4.13
N LEU A 58 19.71 -8.27 -5.28
CA LEU A 58 20.34 -6.96 -5.40
C LEU A 58 19.37 -5.88 -4.94
N TYR A 59 19.92 -4.81 -4.37
CA TYR A 59 19.09 -3.70 -3.90
C TYR A 59 19.78 -2.36 -4.15
N LYS A 60 18.95 -1.32 -4.20
CA LYS A 60 19.38 0.07 -4.14
C LYS A 60 19.03 0.62 -2.77
N VAL A 61 19.68 1.70 -2.36
CA VAL A 61 19.38 2.38 -1.11
C VAL A 61 18.60 3.66 -1.43
N THR A 62 17.45 3.82 -0.79
CA THR A 62 16.62 5.01 -0.95
C THR A 62 17.24 6.21 -0.22
N SER A 63 16.72 7.42 -0.45
CA SER A 63 17.25 8.64 0.17
C SER A 63 17.15 8.61 1.70
N ASP A 64 16.20 7.86 2.26
CA ASP A 64 16.05 7.69 3.71
C ASP A 64 16.84 6.49 4.28
N GLY A 65 17.71 5.88 3.47
CA GLY A 65 18.62 4.82 3.93
C GLY A 65 18.03 3.42 3.94
N ASN A 66 16.86 3.21 3.34
CA ASN A 66 16.21 1.90 3.30
C ASN A 66 16.54 1.13 2.03
N ARG A 67 16.54 -0.18 2.11
CA ARG A 67 16.83 -1.06 0.98
C ARG A 67 15.59 -1.19 0.07
N TRP A 68 15.82 -1.14 -1.22
CA TRP A 68 14.80 -1.34 -2.26
C TRP A 68 15.22 -2.48 -3.15
N PHE A 69 14.46 -3.57 -3.10
CA PHE A 69 14.69 -4.78 -3.89
C PHE A 69 13.71 -4.87 -5.04
N LYS A 70 14.16 -5.44 -6.16
CA LYS A 70 13.27 -5.83 -7.24
C LYS A 70 13.24 -7.35 -7.31
N ILE A 71 12.05 -7.94 -7.15
CA ILE A 71 11.86 -9.39 -7.16
C ILE A 71 11.07 -9.77 -8.40
N GLY A 72 11.71 -10.49 -9.31
CA GLY A 72 11.14 -10.75 -10.62
C GLY A 72 10.98 -9.45 -11.42
N ASP A 73 9.99 -9.41 -12.31
CA ASP A 73 9.80 -8.26 -13.19
C ASP A 73 8.78 -7.25 -12.64
N ASP A 74 8.03 -7.60 -11.61
CA ASP A 74 6.82 -6.88 -11.26
C ASP A 74 6.57 -6.68 -9.75
N ILE A 75 7.50 -7.06 -8.89
CA ILE A 75 7.40 -6.82 -7.45
C ILE A 75 8.60 -5.99 -6.98
N ASP A 76 8.31 -4.84 -6.40
CA ASP A 76 9.29 -3.99 -5.73
C ASP A 76 9.06 -4.06 -4.23
N VAL A 77 10.13 -4.20 -3.45
CA VAL A 77 10.04 -4.32 -1.99
C VAL A 77 10.88 -3.23 -1.33
N PHE A 78 10.26 -2.42 -0.51
CA PHE A 78 10.86 -1.27 0.14
C PHE A 78 10.91 -1.48 1.65
N GLU A 79 12.10 -1.49 2.21
CA GLU A 79 12.29 -1.64 3.65
C GLU A 79 11.68 -0.48 4.43
N ASN A 80 10.89 -0.81 5.46
CA ASN A 80 10.28 0.16 6.40
C ASN A 80 9.32 1.20 5.79
N TRP A 81 8.85 1.02 4.59
CA TRP A 81 7.90 1.96 3.97
C TRP A 81 6.48 1.69 4.49
N LEU A 82 6.23 2.16 5.72
CA LEU A 82 4.91 2.09 6.34
C LEU A 82 4.60 3.42 7.03
N TYR A 83 3.43 3.95 6.73
CA TYR A 83 2.83 5.09 7.41
C TYR A 83 1.52 4.60 8.01
N ASP A 84 1.30 4.85 9.31
CA ASP A 84 0.13 4.40 10.04
C ASP A 84 0.10 2.87 10.22
N THR A 85 -1.02 2.21 10.00
CA THR A 85 -1.21 0.78 10.25
C THR A 85 -1.48 0.00 8.97
N THR A 86 -1.67 -1.32 9.10
CA THR A 86 -2.08 -2.18 8.00
C THR A 86 -3.47 -2.74 8.26
N GLU A 87 -4.16 -3.11 7.17
CA GLU A 87 -5.43 -3.81 7.20
C GLU A 87 -5.30 -5.11 6.41
N GLN A 88 -6.26 -6.02 6.56
CA GLN A 88 -6.30 -7.28 5.82
C GLN A 88 -7.36 -7.21 4.72
N ILE A 89 -6.95 -7.48 3.49
CA ILE A 89 -7.88 -7.60 2.35
C ILE A 89 -7.59 -8.93 1.67
N CYS A 90 -8.57 -9.83 1.64
CA CYS A 90 -8.41 -11.19 1.08
C CYS A 90 -7.22 -11.94 1.69
N GLY A 91 -6.93 -11.71 2.98
CA GLY A 91 -5.80 -12.31 3.69
C GLY A 91 -4.45 -11.67 3.38
N ILE A 92 -4.42 -10.57 2.64
CA ILE A 92 -3.21 -9.84 2.26
C ILE A 92 -3.10 -8.59 3.13
N PRO A 93 -1.94 -8.36 3.78
CA PRO A 93 -1.73 -7.12 4.52
C PRO A 93 -1.55 -5.94 3.57
N VAL A 94 -2.27 -4.86 3.83
CA VAL A 94 -2.29 -3.66 2.99
C VAL A 94 -2.15 -2.44 3.89
N ILE A 95 -1.38 -1.45 3.46
CA ILE A 95 -1.31 -0.18 4.17
C ILE A 95 -2.73 0.41 4.35
N SER A 96 -3.01 1.01 5.50
CA SER A 96 -4.29 1.68 5.73
C SER A 96 -4.49 2.83 4.73
N LEU A 97 -5.74 3.20 4.47
CA LEU A 97 -6.02 4.31 3.56
C LEU A 97 -5.42 5.63 4.08
N GLN A 98 -5.41 5.83 5.40
CA GLN A 98 -4.77 6.99 5.99
C GLN A 98 -3.26 6.97 5.75
N GLY A 99 -2.61 5.82 5.93
CA GLY A 99 -1.19 5.65 5.65
C GLY A 99 -0.85 5.85 4.19
N LEU A 100 -1.73 5.39 3.29
CA LEU A 100 -1.55 5.59 1.86
C LEU A 100 -1.62 7.08 1.48
N ILE A 101 -2.54 7.82 2.08
CA ILE A 101 -2.62 9.28 1.90
C ILE A 101 -1.32 9.95 2.37
N GLU A 102 -0.85 9.61 3.56
CA GLU A 102 0.39 10.19 4.11
C GLU A 102 1.61 9.86 3.23
N MET A 103 1.71 8.62 2.77
CA MET A 103 2.79 8.22 1.87
C MET A 103 2.77 9.02 0.57
N LYS A 104 1.60 9.18 -0.04
CA LYS A 104 1.45 9.93 -1.28
C LYS A 104 1.74 11.41 -1.10
N LYS A 105 1.40 11.99 0.05
CA LYS A 105 1.79 13.37 0.39
C LYS A 105 3.31 13.52 0.45
N GLN A 106 4.01 12.54 1.04
CA GLN A 106 5.47 12.58 1.16
C GLN A 106 6.15 12.47 -0.20
N ILE A 107 5.63 11.63 -1.09
CA ILE A 107 6.15 11.51 -2.46
C ILE A 107 5.86 12.80 -3.23
N GLY A 108 4.65 13.35 -3.11
CA GLY A 108 4.30 14.72 -3.49
C GLY A 108 4.28 15.02 -4.98
N ARG A 109 4.13 14.03 -5.86
CA ARG A 109 3.98 14.26 -7.29
C ARG A 109 2.53 14.64 -7.63
N GLU A 110 2.31 15.24 -8.78
CA GLU A 110 0.97 15.62 -9.21
C GLU A 110 0.01 14.42 -9.25
N LYS A 111 0.48 13.30 -9.76
CA LYS A 111 -0.32 12.06 -9.78
C LYS A 111 -0.65 11.55 -8.38
N ASP A 112 0.21 11.79 -7.40
CA ASP A 112 -0.03 11.40 -6.01
C ASP A 112 -1.15 12.21 -5.39
N PHE A 113 -1.23 13.49 -5.69
CA PHE A 113 -2.34 14.33 -5.22
C PHE A 113 -3.66 13.97 -5.91
N ARG A 114 -3.64 13.55 -7.17
CA ARG A 114 -4.83 13.01 -7.84
C ARG A 114 -5.28 11.71 -7.18
N ASP A 115 -4.36 10.84 -6.82
CA ASP A 115 -4.66 9.59 -6.12
C ASP A 115 -5.23 9.85 -4.74
N ILE A 116 -4.69 10.82 -4.00
CA ILE A 116 -5.25 11.23 -2.70
C ILE A 116 -6.70 11.66 -2.85
N ARG A 117 -7.04 12.40 -3.89
CA ARG A 117 -8.41 12.82 -4.16
C ARG A 117 -9.33 11.62 -4.41
N LEU A 118 -8.86 10.64 -5.18
CA LEU A 118 -9.61 9.40 -5.41
C LEU A 118 -9.85 8.63 -4.12
N ILE A 119 -8.85 8.56 -3.26
CA ILE A 119 -8.96 7.89 -1.95
C ILE A 119 -10.00 8.60 -1.08
N ARG A 120 -9.96 9.92 -1.02
CA ARG A 120 -10.92 10.72 -0.24
C ARG A 120 -12.34 10.56 -0.76
N ASP A 121 -12.51 10.54 -2.09
CA ASP A 121 -13.82 10.28 -2.71
C ASP A 121 -14.33 8.89 -2.35
N TYR A 122 -13.46 7.89 -2.35
CA TYR A 122 -13.79 6.54 -1.93
C TYR A 122 -14.25 6.51 -0.47
N LEU A 123 -13.50 7.14 0.43
CA LEU A 123 -13.86 7.21 1.85
C LEU A 123 -15.21 7.90 2.06
N ALA A 124 -15.49 8.95 1.30
CA ALA A 124 -16.76 9.67 1.41
C ALA A 124 -17.96 8.82 0.96
N ARG A 125 -17.76 7.95 -0.04
CA ARG A 125 -18.84 7.10 -0.60
C ARG A 125 -18.98 5.77 0.12
N ASN A 126 -17.89 5.24 0.66
CA ASN A 126 -17.79 3.87 1.16
C ASN A 126 -17.38 3.80 2.63
N GLY A 127 -17.84 4.76 3.44
CA GLY A 127 -17.65 4.70 4.89
C GLY A 127 -18.15 3.35 5.42
N LYS A 128 -17.39 2.70 6.30
CA LYS A 128 -17.75 1.39 6.83
C LYS A 128 -18.99 1.48 7.67
N PRO A 129 -19.91 0.50 7.60
CA PRO A 129 -21.01 0.41 8.56
C PRO A 129 -20.47 0.41 9.98
N GLY A 130 -21.00 1.28 10.84
CA GLY A 130 -20.52 1.45 12.20
C GLY A 130 -19.51 2.58 12.40
N ASP A 131 -18.86 3.04 11.36
CA ASP A 131 -17.97 4.20 11.46
C ASP A 131 -18.77 5.50 11.60
N HIS A 132 -19.96 5.56 11.03
CA HIS A 132 -20.92 6.67 11.17
C HIS A 132 -20.27 8.04 10.95
N TYR A 133 -19.58 8.20 9.86
CA TYR A 133 -18.95 9.47 9.54
C TYR A 133 -19.11 9.80 8.06
N PHE A 134 -18.86 11.05 7.72
CA PHE A 134 -18.70 11.50 6.35
C PHE A 134 -17.51 12.47 6.26
N ILE A 135 -17.04 12.69 5.05
CA ILE A 135 -15.99 13.65 4.80
C ILE A 135 -16.65 14.96 4.37
N ASN A 136 -16.43 16.03 5.13
CA ASN A 136 -17.04 17.33 4.85
C ASN A 136 -16.32 18.05 3.69
N ALA A 137 -16.77 19.25 3.36
CA ALA A 137 -16.20 20.06 2.27
C ALA A 137 -14.73 20.44 2.50
N PHE A 138 -14.24 20.36 3.72
CA PHE A 138 -12.86 20.64 4.10
C PHE A 138 -12.01 19.38 4.18
N ASN A 139 -12.53 18.21 3.74
CA ASN A 139 -11.89 16.91 3.82
C ASN A 139 -11.62 16.45 5.27
N GLU A 140 -12.43 16.88 6.19
CA GLU A 140 -12.36 16.46 7.58
C GLU A 140 -13.36 15.34 7.83
N ARG A 141 -12.96 14.34 8.61
CA ARG A 141 -13.86 13.29 9.05
C ARG A 141 -14.86 13.88 10.06
N VAL A 142 -16.13 13.68 9.79
CA VAL A 142 -17.21 14.12 10.67
C VAL A 142 -18.02 12.90 11.09
N ASP A 143 -18.00 12.57 12.37
CA ASP A 143 -18.84 11.51 12.94
C ASP A 143 -20.21 12.11 13.23
N TYR A 144 -21.27 11.47 12.74
CA TYR A 144 -22.61 12.01 12.88
C TYR A 144 -23.53 11.16 13.78
N PHE A 145 -22.93 10.35 14.61
CA PHE A 145 -23.62 9.60 15.67
C PHE A 145 -22.78 9.54 16.90
#